data_a4790ae8564a51a4ca3d1e28d925a731
#
_entry.id   a4790ae8564a51a4ca3d1e28d925a731
#
_cell.length_a   1.000
_cell.length_b   1.000
_cell.length_c   1.000
_cell.angle_alpha   90.00
_cell.angle_beta   90.00
_cell.angle_gamma   90.00
#
_symmetry.space_group_name_H-M   'P 1'
#
loop_
_entity.id
_entity.type
_entity.pdbx_description
1 polymer ?
#
loop_
_entity_poly.entity_id
_entity_poly.type
_entity_poly.pdbx_seq_one_letter_code
_entity_poly.pdbx_strand_id
1 'polypeptide(L)'
;MVDGITEKQKEVVDYILRKIKTDGLLPGDKLDTEIAIAKNIGITRATVREATRLLIEQQRIYRVKGSGLFVGAIGKSNHSGRFHARAPFDFQAQKSGHKGVRRVITLRIMKVPSPEIAQSLRIKNSDQIYKILRLMCFDDIPVALEHIHLPVNMFTSMELSQLEISKYSYIESITGKKVQRRDQNLTAINLVDEDSLNLLNLKENDSVLELDETVYFDDGIPCEAHIAILHTRLFPLRP
;
A
#
# COMPACT_ATOMS: atom_id res chain seq x y z
N MET A 1 -18.36 -20.33 -8.30
CA MET A 1 -17.78 -21.09 -9.42
C MET A 1 -17.75 -20.15 -10.61
N VAL A 2 -16.60 -19.97 -11.24
CA VAL A 2 -16.46 -19.06 -12.40
C VAL A 2 -16.79 -19.90 -13.62
N ASP A 3 -18.04 -19.83 -14.07
CA ASP A 3 -18.48 -20.45 -15.32
C ASP A 3 -17.80 -19.71 -16.48
N GLY A 4 -17.09 -20.45 -17.31
CA GLY A 4 -16.52 -19.96 -18.58
C GLY A 4 -14.98 -19.92 -18.70
N ILE A 5 -14.23 -20.48 -17.74
CA ILE A 5 -12.77 -20.61 -17.86
C ILE A 5 -12.36 -22.02 -18.33
N THR A 6 -11.37 -22.09 -19.22
CA THR A 6 -10.80 -23.35 -19.67
C THR A 6 -9.95 -24.00 -18.57
N GLU A 7 -9.77 -25.32 -18.62
CA GLU A 7 -8.88 -26.06 -17.68
C GLU A 7 -7.47 -25.45 -17.62
N LYS A 8 -6.92 -25.05 -18.77
CA LYS A 8 -5.60 -24.40 -18.85
C LYS A 8 -5.56 -23.03 -18.18
N GLN A 9 -6.64 -22.23 -18.27
CA GLN A 9 -6.74 -20.97 -17.56
C GLN A 9 -6.87 -21.18 -16.06
N LYS A 10 -7.60 -22.22 -15.62
CA LYS A 10 -7.72 -22.60 -14.23
C LYS A 10 -6.37 -23.01 -13.64
N GLU A 11 -5.58 -23.80 -14.38
CA GLU A 11 -4.23 -24.18 -13.97
C GLU A 11 -3.32 -22.98 -13.71
N VAL A 12 -3.38 -21.95 -14.58
CA VAL A 12 -2.66 -20.67 -14.38
C VAL A 12 -3.12 -19.96 -13.13
N VAL A 13 -4.45 -19.86 -12.94
CA VAL A 13 -5.04 -19.22 -11.75
C VAL A 13 -4.56 -19.90 -10.47
N ASP A 14 -4.65 -21.24 -10.43
CA ASP A 14 -4.24 -22.04 -9.28
C ASP A 14 -2.73 -21.96 -9.01
N TYR A 15 -1.91 -21.88 -10.07
CA TYR A 15 -0.47 -21.65 -9.94
C TYR A 15 -0.18 -20.32 -9.26
N ILE A 16 -0.77 -19.22 -9.77
CA ILE A 16 -0.55 -17.88 -9.23
C ILE A 16 -1.01 -17.80 -7.77
N LEU A 17 -2.21 -18.31 -7.46
CA LEU A 17 -2.76 -18.25 -6.11
C LEU A 17 -1.97 -19.10 -5.12
N ARG A 18 -1.49 -20.29 -5.54
CA ARG A 18 -0.59 -21.11 -4.72
C ARG A 18 0.71 -20.39 -4.47
N LYS A 19 1.33 -19.81 -5.50
CA LYS A 19 2.58 -19.07 -5.36
C LYS A 19 2.45 -17.90 -4.38
N ILE A 20 1.39 -17.10 -4.49
CA ILE A 20 1.11 -16.03 -3.53
C ILE A 20 1.07 -16.59 -2.09
N LYS A 21 0.43 -17.73 -1.89
CA LYS A 21 0.28 -18.33 -0.56
C LYS A 21 1.58 -18.97 -0.05
N THR A 22 2.29 -19.74 -0.90
CA THR A 22 3.49 -20.48 -0.49
C THR A 22 4.70 -19.58 -0.28
N ASP A 23 4.85 -18.56 -1.12
CA ASP A 23 5.95 -17.61 -1.03
C ASP A 23 5.63 -16.47 -0.03
N GLY A 24 4.44 -16.50 0.60
CA GLY A 24 4.00 -15.49 1.56
C GLY A 24 3.87 -14.08 0.97
N LEU A 25 3.56 -13.99 -0.36
CA LEU A 25 3.52 -12.70 -1.04
C LEU A 25 2.36 -11.84 -0.53
N LEU A 26 2.66 -10.58 -0.25
CA LEU A 26 1.73 -9.57 0.25
C LEU A 26 1.18 -8.69 -0.89
N PRO A 27 0.05 -8.00 -0.69
CA PRO A 27 -0.42 -7.00 -1.62
C PRO A 27 0.66 -5.97 -1.95
N GLY A 28 0.93 -5.80 -3.26
CA GLY A 28 2.02 -4.96 -3.76
C GLY A 28 3.30 -5.71 -4.11
N ASP A 29 3.45 -6.96 -3.69
CA ASP A 29 4.61 -7.77 -4.07
C ASP A 29 4.55 -8.13 -5.56
N LYS A 30 5.75 -8.17 -6.16
CA LYS A 30 5.89 -8.48 -7.58
C LYS A 30 5.73 -9.97 -7.82
N LEU A 31 4.89 -10.32 -8.79
CA LEU A 31 4.72 -11.68 -9.29
C LEU A 31 5.70 -11.97 -10.45
N ASP A 32 5.82 -13.25 -10.78
CA ASP A 32 6.51 -13.68 -11.99
C ASP A 32 5.89 -13.02 -13.23
N THR A 33 6.73 -12.79 -14.24
CA THR A 33 6.25 -12.30 -15.53
C THR A 33 5.38 -13.33 -16.24
N GLU A 34 4.45 -12.90 -17.10
CA GLU A 34 3.63 -13.82 -17.91
C GLU A 34 4.47 -14.83 -18.70
N ILE A 35 5.67 -14.42 -19.12
CA ILE A 35 6.63 -15.31 -19.83
C ILE A 35 7.18 -16.36 -18.89
N ALA A 36 7.58 -15.97 -17.69
CA ALA A 36 8.09 -16.90 -16.68
C ALA A 36 7.01 -17.89 -16.24
N ILE A 37 5.79 -17.41 -15.99
CA ILE A 37 4.65 -18.27 -15.64
C ILE A 37 4.38 -19.27 -16.77
N ALA A 38 4.31 -18.80 -18.03
CA ALA A 38 4.09 -19.66 -19.20
C ALA A 38 5.13 -20.78 -19.31
N LYS A 39 6.40 -20.43 -19.08
CA LYS A 39 7.52 -21.39 -19.07
C LYS A 39 7.42 -22.40 -17.92
N ASN A 40 7.10 -21.94 -16.71
CA ASN A 40 7.08 -22.78 -15.51
C ASN A 40 5.99 -23.85 -15.53
N ILE A 41 4.85 -23.56 -16.17
CA ILE A 41 3.70 -24.49 -16.22
C ILE A 41 3.44 -25.07 -17.62
N GLY A 42 4.30 -24.79 -18.61
CA GLY A 42 4.18 -25.35 -19.95
C GLY A 42 2.95 -24.90 -20.75
N ILE A 43 2.41 -23.71 -20.45
CA ILE A 43 1.20 -23.15 -21.06
C ILE A 43 1.57 -21.93 -21.95
N THR A 44 0.77 -21.65 -22.98
CA THR A 44 1.04 -20.53 -23.88
C THR A 44 0.91 -19.19 -23.16
N ARG A 45 1.72 -18.20 -23.55
CA ARG A 45 1.64 -16.83 -22.99
C ARG A 45 0.25 -16.22 -23.21
N ALA A 46 -0.44 -16.53 -24.32
CA ALA A 46 -1.80 -16.05 -24.56
C ALA A 46 -2.77 -16.54 -23.48
N THR A 47 -2.72 -17.84 -23.14
CA THR A 47 -3.54 -18.43 -22.07
C THR A 47 -3.23 -17.81 -20.71
N VAL A 48 -1.92 -17.59 -20.40
CA VAL A 48 -1.52 -16.91 -19.15
C VAL A 48 -2.08 -15.49 -19.12
N ARG A 49 -2.03 -14.75 -20.23
CA ARG A 49 -2.55 -13.38 -20.30
C ARG A 49 -4.06 -13.32 -20.06
N GLU A 50 -4.82 -14.26 -20.61
CA GLU A 50 -6.28 -14.35 -20.37
C GLU A 50 -6.58 -14.71 -18.90
N ALA A 51 -5.86 -15.66 -18.32
CA ALA A 51 -6.04 -16.01 -16.91
C ALA A 51 -5.63 -14.87 -15.97
N THR A 52 -4.53 -14.16 -16.26
CA THR A 52 -4.16 -12.96 -15.48
C THR A 52 -5.17 -11.84 -15.61
N ARG A 53 -5.85 -11.68 -16.78
CA ARG A 53 -6.95 -10.73 -16.95
C ARG A 53 -8.09 -11.04 -15.98
N LEU A 54 -8.49 -12.30 -15.84
CA LEU A 54 -9.53 -12.71 -14.89
C LEU A 54 -9.13 -12.39 -13.44
N LEU A 55 -7.89 -12.68 -13.07
CA LEU A 55 -7.39 -12.35 -11.72
C LEU A 55 -7.32 -10.84 -11.49
N ILE A 56 -7.05 -10.03 -12.52
CA ILE A 56 -7.09 -8.56 -12.46
C ILE A 56 -8.53 -8.06 -12.29
N GLU A 57 -9.48 -8.60 -13.05
CA GLU A 57 -10.90 -8.29 -12.90
C GLU A 57 -11.43 -8.63 -11.50
N GLN A 58 -10.93 -9.72 -10.91
CA GLN A 58 -11.20 -10.13 -9.53
C GLN A 58 -10.38 -9.34 -8.49
N GLN A 59 -9.55 -8.41 -8.89
CA GLN A 59 -8.66 -7.62 -8.03
C GLN A 59 -7.66 -8.46 -7.21
N ARG A 60 -7.40 -9.71 -7.62
CA ARG A 60 -6.44 -10.61 -6.96
C ARG A 60 -4.98 -10.26 -7.29
N ILE A 61 -4.78 -9.73 -8.48
CA ILE A 61 -3.51 -9.20 -8.95
C ILE A 61 -3.76 -7.90 -9.73
N TYR A 62 -2.72 -7.12 -9.96
CA TYR A 62 -2.80 -5.95 -10.85
C TYR A 62 -1.55 -5.85 -11.72
N ARG A 63 -1.66 -5.07 -12.81
CA ARG A 63 -0.58 -4.89 -13.79
C ARG A 63 -0.11 -3.44 -13.78
N VAL A 64 1.21 -3.25 -13.71
CA VAL A 64 1.85 -1.95 -13.91
C VAL A 64 2.56 -1.98 -15.26
N LYS A 65 2.21 -1.03 -16.16
CA LYS A 65 2.82 -0.94 -17.50
C LYS A 65 4.35 -0.77 -17.38
N GLY A 66 5.09 -1.66 -18.03
CA GLY A 66 6.55 -1.67 -17.98
C GLY A 66 7.17 -2.35 -16.74
N SER A 67 6.41 -2.58 -15.67
CA SER A 67 6.92 -3.15 -14.41
C SER A 67 6.51 -4.61 -14.19
N GLY A 68 5.33 -5.04 -14.68
CA GLY A 68 4.88 -6.43 -14.58
C GLY A 68 3.58 -6.63 -13.80
N LEU A 69 3.43 -7.83 -13.21
CA LEU A 69 2.28 -8.22 -12.39
C LEU A 69 2.61 -8.12 -10.91
N PHE A 70 1.62 -7.77 -10.12
CA PHE A 70 1.73 -7.58 -8.67
C PHE A 70 0.52 -8.17 -7.96
N VAL A 71 0.69 -8.58 -6.70
CA VAL A 71 -0.38 -9.11 -5.86
C VAL A 71 -1.38 -7.99 -5.54
N GLY A 72 -2.66 -8.25 -5.79
CA GLY A 72 -3.76 -7.35 -5.44
C GLY A 72 -4.16 -7.46 -3.96
N ALA A 73 -4.94 -6.50 -3.50
CA ALA A 73 -5.32 -6.38 -2.09
C ALA A 73 -6.47 -7.29 -1.63
N ILE A 74 -7.04 -8.15 -2.49
CA ILE A 74 -8.18 -8.99 -2.12
C ILE A 74 -7.71 -10.35 -1.61
N GLY A 75 -7.59 -10.46 -0.30
CA GLY A 75 -7.73 -11.71 0.42
C GLY A 75 -9.16 -11.85 0.94
N LYS A 76 -9.76 -13.02 0.85
CA LYS A 76 -11.01 -13.32 1.58
C LYS A 76 -10.76 -13.06 3.06
N SER A 77 -11.25 -11.95 3.58
CA SER A 77 -11.36 -11.79 5.02
C SER A 77 -12.65 -12.45 5.49
N ASN A 78 -12.57 -13.70 5.89
CA ASN A 78 -13.42 -14.13 6.98
C ASN A 78 -12.80 -13.53 8.24
N HIS A 79 -13.48 -12.66 8.87
CA HIS A 79 -13.50 -12.26 10.28
C HIS A 79 -13.38 -10.76 10.53
N SER A 80 -14.44 -10.29 11.17
CA SER A 80 -14.50 -9.17 12.10
C SER A 80 -13.81 -7.86 11.69
N GLY A 81 -14.57 -6.95 11.11
CA GLY A 81 -14.42 -5.50 11.33
C GLY A 81 -13.08 -4.84 10.98
N ARG A 82 -12.16 -5.54 10.33
CA ARG A 82 -10.90 -4.97 9.88
C ARG A 82 -11.04 -4.58 8.40
N PHE A 83 -10.98 -3.30 8.12
CA PHE A 83 -10.77 -2.78 6.77
C PHE A 83 -9.38 -3.26 6.29
N HIS A 84 -9.32 -4.47 5.74
CA HIS A 84 -8.10 -4.96 5.13
C HIS A 84 -8.00 -4.42 3.72
N ALA A 85 -6.92 -3.72 3.54
CA ALA A 85 -6.24 -3.45 2.28
C ALA A 85 -7.01 -2.57 1.30
N ARG A 86 -6.73 -1.32 1.38
CA ARG A 86 -6.65 -0.50 0.18
C ARG A 86 -5.88 -1.27 -0.87
N ALA A 87 -6.43 -1.38 -2.08
CA ALA A 87 -5.62 -1.73 -3.22
C ALA A 87 -4.36 -0.83 -3.23
N PRO A 88 -3.18 -1.35 -3.60
CA PRO A 88 -1.99 -0.55 -3.67
C PRO A 88 -2.24 0.75 -4.44
N PHE A 89 -1.64 1.84 -3.99
CA PHE A 89 -1.86 3.17 -4.54
C PHE A 89 -1.72 3.23 -6.06
N ASP A 90 -0.69 2.58 -6.61
CA ASP A 90 -0.46 2.53 -8.07
C ASP A 90 -1.58 1.81 -8.82
N PHE A 91 -2.18 0.80 -8.21
CA PHE A 91 -3.34 0.12 -8.78
C PHE A 91 -4.58 1.02 -8.80
N GLN A 92 -4.80 1.79 -7.74
CA GLN A 92 -5.93 2.73 -7.69
C GLN A 92 -5.77 3.84 -8.72
N ALA A 93 -4.57 4.41 -8.85
CA ALA A 93 -4.24 5.39 -9.87
C ALA A 93 -4.50 4.83 -11.28
N GLN A 94 -3.95 3.66 -11.58
CA GLN A 94 -4.14 3.00 -12.88
C GLN A 94 -5.61 2.69 -13.19
N LYS A 95 -6.38 2.24 -12.20
CA LYS A 95 -7.81 1.97 -12.35
C LYS A 95 -8.61 3.24 -12.66
N SER A 96 -8.15 4.38 -12.18
CA SER A 96 -8.73 5.70 -12.44
C SER A 96 -8.17 6.34 -13.73
N GLY A 97 -7.30 5.64 -14.48
CA GLY A 97 -6.70 6.14 -15.72
C GLY A 97 -5.47 7.04 -15.52
N HIS A 98 -4.92 7.08 -14.31
CA HIS A 98 -3.82 7.96 -13.91
C HIS A 98 -2.56 7.18 -13.53
N LYS A 99 -1.44 7.90 -13.37
CA LYS A 99 -0.19 7.41 -12.78
C LYS A 99 -0.15 7.80 -11.31
N GLY A 100 0.22 6.86 -10.44
CA GLY A 100 0.50 7.16 -9.04
C GLY A 100 1.83 7.92 -8.90
N VAL A 101 1.79 9.09 -8.27
CA VAL A 101 2.96 9.93 -7.98
C VAL A 101 3.02 10.17 -6.48
N ARG A 102 4.21 10.10 -5.92
CA ARG A 102 4.49 10.34 -4.49
C ARG A 102 5.53 11.43 -4.39
N ARG A 103 5.26 12.45 -3.58
CA ARG A 103 6.19 13.56 -3.34
C ARG A 103 6.45 13.69 -1.85
N VAL A 104 7.69 13.61 -1.43
CA VAL A 104 8.07 13.91 -0.04
C VAL A 104 8.14 15.43 0.12
N ILE A 105 7.23 15.98 0.91
CA ILE A 105 7.14 17.41 1.18
C ILE A 105 8.15 17.81 2.26
N THR A 106 8.20 17.03 3.36
CA THR A 106 9.18 17.25 4.42
C THR A 106 9.68 15.92 4.99
N LEU A 107 10.93 15.91 5.44
CA LEU A 107 11.52 14.88 6.28
C LEU A 107 12.31 15.56 7.39
N ARG A 108 12.01 15.23 8.64
CA ARG A 108 12.67 15.81 9.82
C ARG A 108 12.90 14.74 10.89
N ILE A 109 13.98 14.88 11.64
CA ILE A 109 14.17 14.13 12.88
C ILE A 109 13.67 15.01 14.03
N MET A 110 12.82 14.45 14.89
CA MET A 110 12.29 15.14 16.05
C MET A 110 11.96 14.16 17.18
N LYS A 111 11.71 14.67 18.37
CA LYS A 111 11.14 13.86 19.46
C LYS A 111 9.73 13.41 19.08
N VAL A 112 9.30 12.29 19.65
CA VAL A 112 7.93 11.79 19.45
C VAL A 112 6.92 12.91 19.77
N PRO A 113 6.01 13.25 18.84
CA PRO A 113 5.13 14.42 18.98
C PRO A 113 3.96 14.20 19.94
N SER A 114 3.57 12.95 20.20
CA SER A 114 2.47 12.65 21.13
C SER A 114 2.62 11.29 21.80
N PRO A 115 2.00 11.10 23.00
CA PRO A 115 2.00 9.82 23.69
C PRO A 115 1.38 8.67 22.90
N GLU A 116 0.38 8.95 22.06
CA GLU A 116 -0.32 7.95 21.23
C GLU A 116 0.64 7.36 20.18
N ILE A 117 1.46 8.20 19.54
CA ILE A 117 2.49 7.75 18.58
C ILE A 117 3.56 6.94 19.31
N ALA A 118 3.99 7.36 20.52
CA ALA A 118 4.93 6.60 21.33
C ALA A 118 4.39 5.22 21.68
N GLN A 119 3.12 5.14 22.06
CA GLN A 119 2.44 3.90 22.40
C GLN A 119 2.32 2.97 21.18
N SER A 120 1.87 3.51 20.03
CA SER A 120 1.75 2.75 18.78
C SER A 120 3.09 2.15 18.34
N LEU A 121 4.16 2.92 18.45
CA LEU A 121 5.52 2.48 18.11
C LEU A 121 6.23 1.70 19.22
N ARG A 122 5.63 1.61 20.43
CA ARG A 122 6.23 0.99 21.63
C ARG A 122 7.60 1.55 21.99
N ILE A 123 7.75 2.88 21.88
CA ILE A 123 8.96 3.64 22.20
C ILE A 123 8.66 4.68 23.29
N LYS A 124 9.70 5.34 23.80
CA LYS A 124 9.54 6.39 24.82
C LYS A 124 9.20 7.73 24.17
N ASN A 125 8.47 8.60 24.89
CA ASN A 125 8.21 9.97 24.44
C ASN A 125 9.50 10.80 24.21
N SER A 126 10.61 10.40 24.86
CA SER A 126 11.92 11.04 24.68
C SER A 126 12.67 10.59 23.44
N ASP A 127 12.26 9.49 22.82
CA ASP A 127 12.95 8.92 21.68
C ASP A 127 12.74 9.79 20.42
N GLN A 128 13.60 9.59 19.43
CA GLN A 128 13.54 10.32 18.18
C GLN A 128 12.87 9.51 17.08
N ILE A 129 12.13 10.22 16.24
CA ILE A 129 11.50 9.67 15.06
C ILE A 129 11.87 10.48 13.82
N TYR A 130 11.85 9.83 12.65
CA TYR A 130 11.66 10.50 11.38
C TYR A 130 10.19 10.88 11.25
N LYS A 131 9.88 12.17 11.13
CA LYS A 131 8.56 12.66 10.71
C LYS A 131 8.62 13.00 9.23
N ILE A 132 7.81 12.31 8.44
CA ILE A 132 7.76 12.47 6.98
C ILE A 132 6.35 12.91 6.60
N LEU A 133 6.26 13.99 5.83
CA LEU A 133 5.02 14.42 5.17
C LEU A 133 5.13 14.06 3.71
N ARG A 134 4.21 13.24 3.21
CA ARG A 134 4.22 12.75 1.83
C ARG A 134 2.88 12.99 1.16
N LEU A 135 2.91 13.65 0.01
CA LEU A 135 1.74 13.89 -0.83
C LEU A 135 1.60 12.79 -1.87
N MET A 136 0.42 12.22 -1.96
CA MET A 136 0.05 11.19 -2.92
C MET A 136 -0.83 11.81 -4.00
N CYS A 137 -0.45 11.67 -5.27
CA CYS A 137 -1.15 12.27 -6.40
C CYS A 137 -1.53 11.22 -7.44
N PHE A 138 -2.63 11.43 -8.13
CA PHE A 138 -2.95 10.80 -9.41
C PHE A 138 -2.51 11.79 -10.50
N ASP A 139 -1.41 11.49 -11.20
CA ASP A 139 -0.63 12.45 -11.99
C ASP A 139 -0.24 13.67 -11.12
N ASP A 140 -0.83 14.84 -11.38
CA ASP A 140 -0.63 16.05 -10.56
C ASP A 140 -1.79 16.38 -9.62
N ILE A 141 -2.83 15.52 -9.55
CA ILE A 141 -4.01 15.74 -8.72
C ILE A 141 -3.76 15.18 -7.31
N PRO A 142 -3.69 15.99 -6.26
CA PRO A 142 -3.51 15.52 -4.89
C PRO A 142 -4.71 14.68 -4.44
N VAL A 143 -4.47 13.49 -3.91
CA VAL A 143 -5.53 12.57 -3.49
C VAL A 143 -5.40 12.08 -2.06
N ALA A 144 -4.20 12.15 -1.49
CA ALA A 144 -3.97 11.84 -0.08
C ALA A 144 -2.72 12.53 0.46
N LEU A 145 -2.73 12.82 1.75
CA LEU A 145 -1.60 13.36 2.50
C LEU A 145 -1.25 12.38 3.63
N GLU A 146 0.00 11.98 3.71
CA GLU A 146 0.46 11.00 4.68
C GLU A 146 1.44 11.63 5.67
N HIS A 147 1.11 11.52 6.95
CA HIS A 147 2.00 11.81 8.08
C HIS A 147 2.59 10.50 8.58
N ILE A 148 3.88 10.28 8.34
CA ILE A 148 4.58 9.03 8.60
C ILE A 148 5.56 9.26 9.75
N HIS A 149 5.56 8.37 10.74
CA HIS A 149 6.44 8.40 11.89
C HIS A 149 7.21 7.07 11.98
N LEU A 150 8.53 7.12 11.84
CA LEU A 150 9.42 5.95 11.87
C LEU A 150 10.44 6.12 13.00
N PRO A 151 10.66 5.13 13.89
CA PRO A 151 11.67 5.23 14.93
C PRO A 151 13.09 5.37 14.36
N VAL A 152 13.85 6.39 14.77
CA VAL A 152 15.21 6.62 14.25
C VAL A 152 16.16 5.46 14.54
N ASN A 153 16.00 4.80 15.69
CA ASN A 153 16.84 3.67 16.11
C ASN A 153 16.68 2.41 15.24
N MET A 154 15.61 2.32 14.42
CA MET A 154 15.38 1.21 13.51
C MET A 154 15.96 1.46 12.11
N PHE A 155 16.22 2.72 11.77
CA PHE A 155 16.62 3.13 10.43
C PHE A 155 17.88 4.00 10.49
N THR A 156 19.01 3.46 10.07
CA THR A 156 20.32 4.14 10.14
C THR A 156 20.45 5.31 9.16
N SER A 157 19.67 5.28 8.07
CA SER A 157 19.61 6.34 7.07
C SER A 157 18.23 6.37 6.44
N MET A 158 17.87 7.51 5.84
CA MET A 158 16.59 7.68 5.18
C MET A 158 16.78 8.44 3.86
N GLU A 159 16.53 7.77 2.73
CA GLU A 159 16.68 8.34 1.39
C GLU A 159 15.32 8.78 0.83
N LEU A 160 15.18 10.08 0.54
CA LEU A 160 13.95 10.68 0.04
C LEU A 160 13.45 10.03 -1.26
N SER A 161 14.37 9.81 -2.20
CA SER A 161 14.04 9.20 -3.50
C SER A 161 13.41 7.80 -3.36
N GLN A 162 13.85 7.02 -2.39
CA GLN A 162 13.30 5.69 -2.14
C GLN A 162 11.89 5.75 -1.53
N LEU A 163 11.64 6.74 -0.69
CA LEU A 163 10.31 6.99 -0.12
C LEU A 163 9.29 7.40 -1.18
N GLU A 164 9.72 8.04 -2.26
CA GLU A 164 8.87 8.41 -3.40
C GLU A 164 8.59 7.23 -4.33
N ILE A 165 9.46 6.23 -4.39
CA ILE A 165 9.26 5.02 -5.20
C ILE A 165 8.40 4.02 -4.44
N SER A 166 8.90 3.46 -3.34
CA SER A 166 8.21 2.46 -2.54
C SER A 166 8.74 2.45 -1.11
N LYS A 167 8.00 3.08 -0.20
CA LYS A 167 8.35 3.16 1.22
C LYS A 167 8.62 1.79 1.85
N TYR A 168 7.73 0.83 1.66
CA TYR A 168 7.86 -0.48 2.31
C TYR A 168 8.97 -1.34 1.70
N SER A 169 9.13 -1.33 0.37
CA SER A 169 10.26 -2.02 -0.25
C SER A 169 11.60 -1.46 0.24
N TYR A 170 11.67 -0.16 0.43
CA TYR A 170 12.85 0.49 0.99
C TYR A 170 13.08 0.09 2.46
N ILE A 171 12.04 0.19 3.32
CA ILE A 171 12.09 -0.23 4.72
C ILE A 171 12.56 -1.69 4.84
N GLU A 172 11.98 -2.60 4.05
CA GLU A 172 12.35 -4.01 4.03
C GLU A 172 13.80 -4.21 3.58
N SER A 173 14.27 -3.45 2.59
CA SER A 173 15.64 -3.57 2.07
C SER A 173 16.71 -3.18 3.09
N ILE A 174 16.46 -2.14 3.90
CA ILE A 174 17.42 -1.65 4.89
C ILE A 174 17.36 -2.37 6.24
N THR A 175 16.21 -2.99 6.56
CA THR A 175 16.03 -3.70 7.83
C THR A 175 16.18 -5.22 7.71
N GLY A 176 16.06 -5.76 6.50
CA GLY A 176 16.02 -7.20 6.25
C GLY A 176 14.75 -7.89 6.76
N LYS A 177 13.78 -7.13 7.31
CA LYS A 177 12.51 -7.63 7.85
C LYS A 177 11.38 -7.38 6.87
N LYS A 178 10.31 -8.19 6.96
CA LYS A 178 9.11 -8.05 6.12
C LYS A 178 8.01 -7.28 6.84
N VAL A 179 7.36 -6.38 6.13
CA VAL A 179 6.14 -5.71 6.60
C VAL A 179 4.98 -6.68 6.44
N GLN A 180 4.35 -7.07 7.55
CA GLN A 180 3.35 -8.15 7.53
C GLN A 180 1.97 -7.75 8.04
N ARG A 181 1.89 -6.96 9.13
CA ARG A 181 0.63 -6.65 9.81
C ARG A 181 0.38 -5.16 9.87
N ARG A 182 -0.89 -4.79 9.81
CA ARG A 182 -1.38 -3.42 9.99
C ARG A 182 -2.60 -3.41 10.87
N ASP A 183 -2.58 -2.57 11.89
CA ASP A 183 -3.76 -2.24 12.66
C ASP A 183 -4.26 -0.88 12.17
N GLN A 184 -5.53 -0.81 11.77
CA GLN A 184 -6.09 0.35 11.06
C GLN A 184 -7.37 0.82 11.73
N ASN A 185 -7.53 2.14 11.83
CA ASN A 185 -8.77 2.80 12.17
C ASN A 185 -9.10 3.85 11.12
N LEU A 186 -10.35 3.90 10.66
CA LEU A 186 -10.81 4.83 9.63
C LEU A 186 -11.93 5.69 10.19
N THR A 187 -11.74 7.00 10.14
CA THR A 187 -12.69 7.99 10.70
C THR A 187 -13.00 9.05 9.65
N ALA A 188 -14.27 9.44 9.53
CA ALA A 188 -14.66 10.61 8.76
C ALA A 188 -14.47 11.86 9.61
N ILE A 189 -13.72 12.83 9.10
CA ILE A 189 -13.47 14.11 9.78
C ILE A 189 -13.69 15.29 8.84
N ASN A 190 -13.92 16.46 9.41
CA ASN A 190 -13.87 17.72 8.68
C ASN A 190 -12.45 18.29 8.83
N LEU A 191 -11.79 18.54 7.70
CA LEU A 191 -10.43 19.06 7.70
C LEU A 191 -10.44 20.54 8.00
N VAL A 192 -9.64 20.97 8.97
CA VAL A 192 -9.50 22.36 9.40
C VAL A 192 -8.06 22.87 9.33
N ASP A 193 -7.08 21.96 9.19
CA ASP A 193 -5.66 22.33 9.09
C ASP A 193 -5.37 22.97 7.73
N GLU A 194 -4.98 24.25 7.74
CA GLU A 194 -4.80 25.07 6.55
C GLU A 194 -3.71 24.51 5.62
N ASP A 195 -2.61 24.00 6.16
CA ASP A 195 -1.52 23.43 5.36
C ASP A 195 -1.99 22.20 4.61
N SER A 196 -2.72 21.31 5.28
CA SER A 196 -3.30 20.10 4.67
C SER A 196 -4.38 20.44 3.64
N LEU A 197 -5.24 21.43 3.92
CA LEU A 197 -6.24 21.92 2.96
C LEU A 197 -5.57 22.42 1.67
N ASN A 198 -4.53 23.23 1.80
CA ASN A 198 -3.78 23.78 0.66
C ASN A 198 -3.08 22.66 -0.14
N LEU A 199 -2.41 21.71 0.54
CA LEU A 199 -1.73 20.59 -0.12
C LEU A 199 -2.68 19.66 -0.86
N LEU A 200 -3.91 19.49 -0.35
CA LEU A 200 -4.93 18.62 -0.95
C LEU A 200 -5.88 19.37 -1.90
N ASN A 201 -5.71 20.67 -2.09
CA ASN A 201 -6.63 21.53 -2.85
C ASN A 201 -8.09 21.44 -2.34
N LEU A 202 -8.26 21.39 -1.03
CA LEU A 202 -9.55 21.31 -0.34
C LEU A 202 -9.93 22.66 0.24
N LYS A 203 -11.22 22.81 0.56
CA LYS A 203 -11.78 23.96 1.26
C LYS A 203 -11.97 23.63 2.74
N GLU A 204 -11.98 24.65 3.57
CA GLU A 204 -12.30 24.50 4.97
C GLU A 204 -13.63 23.75 5.16
N ASN A 205 -13.63 22.80 6.09
CA ASN A 205 -14.74 21.88 6.38
C ASN A 205 -15.09 20.87 5.28
N ASP A 206 -14.26 20.70 4.25
CA ASP A 206 -14.41 19.56 3.36
C ASP A 206 -14.23 18.26 4.15
N SER A 207 -15.17 17.34 3.95
CA SER A 207 -15.13 16.02 4.59
C SER A 207 -14.05 15.16 3.96
N VAL A 208 -13.19 14.62 4.79
CA VAL A 208 -12.12 13.68 4.40
C VAL A 208 -12.20 12.41 5.24
N LEU A 209 -11.46 11.40 4.83
CA LEU A 209 -11.28 10.21 5.64
C LEU A 209 -9.87 10.22 6.21
N GLU A 210 -9.78 10.14 7.53
CA GLU A 210 -8.53 9.94 8.24
C GLU A 210 -8.33 8.45 8.48
N LEU A 211 -7.22 7.92 8.01
CA LEU A 211 -6.76 6.56 8.27
C LEU A 211 -5.60 6.62 9.24
N ASP A 212 -5.81 6.16 10.47
CA ASP A 212 -4.77 5.93 11.46
C ASP A 212 -4.30 4.47 11.36
N GLU A 213 -3.00 4.27 11.22
CA GLU A 213 -2.43 2.95 10.94
C GLU A 213 -1.15 2.73 11.73
N THR A 214 -1.05 1.58 12.42
CA THR A 214 0.21 1.07 12.96
C THR A 214 0.66 -0.12 12.14
N VAL A 215 1.88 -0.06 11.63
CA VAL A 215 2.48 -1.09 10.75
C VAL A 215 3.53 -1.88 11.52
N TYR A 216 3.53 -3.19 11.31
CA TYR A 216 4.40 -4.13 12.02
C TYR A 216 5.23 -4.97 11.06
N PHE A 217 6.43 -5.30 11.48
CA PHE A 217 7.22 -6.34 10.85
C PHE A 217 6.66 -7.74 11.14
N ASP A 218 7.20 -8.74 10.46
CA ASP A 218 6.89 -10.17 10.61
C ASP A 218 7.19 -10.73 12.02
N ASP A 219 8.11 -10.09 12.75
CA ASP A 219 8.40 -10.39 14.15
C ASP A 219 7.46 -9.70 15.17
N GLY A 220 6.46 -8.95 14.68
CA GLY A 220 5.48 -8.24 15.49
C GLY A 220 5.98 -6.93 16.12
N ILE A 221 7.16 -6.46 15.74
CA ILE A 221 7.69 -5.16 16.17
C ILE A 221 7.03 -4.05 15.32
N PRO A 222 6.43 -3.01 15.94
CA PRO A 222 5.88 -1.89 15.18
C PRO A 222 7.03 -1.07 14.56
N CYS A 223 6.90 -0.80 13.26
CA CYS A 223 7.92 -0.06 12.51
C CYS A 223 7.46 1.32 12.05
N GLU A 224 6.16 1.56 12.01
CA GLU A 224 5.58 2.81 11.53
C GLU A 224 4.27 3.11 12.26
N ALA A 225 4.09 4.37 12.65
CA ALA A 225 2.78 4.97 12.95
C ALA A 225 2.46 5.98 11.83
N HIS A 226 1.30 5.84 11.22
CA HIS A 226 0.96 6.51 9.99
C HIS A 226 -0.47 7.07 10.05
N ILE A 227 -0.62 8.34 9.74
CA ILE A 227 -1.92 8.98 9.57
C ILE A 227 -2.04 9.43 8.11
N ALA A 228 -3.06 8.97 7.41
CA ALA A 228 -3.34 9.42 6.06
C ALA A 228 -4.67 10.16 5.98
N ILE A 229 -4.65 11.37 5.45
CA ILE A 229 -5.83 12.17 5.11
C ILE A 229 -6.16 11.90 3.65
N LEU A 230 -7.35 11.39 3.39
CA LEU A 230 -7.78 10.91 2.08
C LEU A 230 -8.87 11.81 1.51
N HIS A 231 -8.67 12.26 0.29
CA HIS A 231 -9.68 13.01 -0.44
C HIS A 231 -10.85 12.11 -0.82
N THR A 232 -12.03 12.29 -0.20
CA THR A 232 -13.18 11.37 -0.33
C THR A 232 -13.72 11.22 -1.74
N ARG A 233 -13.61 12.25 -2.59
CA ARG A 233 -14.10 12.24 -3.97
C ARG A 233 -13.11 11.61 -4.95
N LEU A 234 -11.81 11.69 -4.66
CA LEU A 234 -10.74 11.30 -5.59
C LEU A 234 -10.09 9.97 -5.19
N PHE A 235 -10.19 9.60 -3.91
CA PHE A 235 -9.61 8.38 -3.39
C PHE A 235 -10.70 7.38 -3.02
N PRO A 236 -11.17 6.55 -3.96
CA PRO A 236 -12.26 5.64 -3.70
C PRO A 236 -11.83 4.53 -2.74
N LEU A 237 -12.40 4.52 -1.55
CA LEU A 237 -12.38 3.36 -0.67
C LEU A 237 -13.44 2.40 -1.17
N ARG A 238 -13.03 1.24 -1.64
CA ARG A 238 -13.95 0.14 -1.93
C ARG A 238 -13.69 -0.97 -0.92
N PRO A 239 -14.74 -1.51 -0.32
CA PRO A 239 -14.65 -2.66 0.57
C PRO A 239 -14.14 -3.91 -0.12
#